data_67cf3df42b13581c15e7c03cd4acfcd1
#
_entry.id   67cf3df42b13581c15e7c03cd4acfcd1
#
_cell.length_a   1.000
_cell.length_b   1.000
_cell.length_c   1.000
_cell.angle_alpha   90.00
_cell.angle_beta   90.00
_cell.angle_gamma   90.00
#
_symmetry.space_group_name_H-M   'P 1'
#
loop_
_entity.id
_entity.type
_entity.pdbx_description
1 polymer ?
#
loop_
_entity_poly.entity_id
_entity_poly.type
_entity_poly.pdbx_seq_one_letter_code
_entity_poly.pdbx_strand_id
1 'polypeptide(L)'
;ADVADAVTENTLDNAVAFAKNFAAKTGSIIAITGAIDLVADAENCYVIRNGRAEMGRITGTGCQLSGMMTAFLAANPENKLAAAAAAVCAMGLAGEIGWSRMAEGDGNSTYRNRIIDAIFNMDGETLKRGAKYEVR
;
A
#
# COMPACT_ATOMS: atom_id res chain seq x y z
N ALA A 1 -0.45 14.99 11.50
CA ALA A 1 -1.74 14.36 11.26
C ALA A 1 -1.92 13.30 12.33
N ASP A 2 -2.98 13.42 13.08
CA ASP A 2 -3.28 12.47 14.15
C ASP A 2 -3.65 11.14 13.51
N VAL A 3 -2.99 10.07 13.93
CA VAL A 3 -3.17 8.70 13.42
C VAL A 3 -4.54 8.12 13.86
N ALA A 4 -5.34 8.92 14.55
CA ALA A 4 -6.63 8.52 15.12
C ALA A 4 -7.73 8.28 14.07
N ASP A 5 -7.60 8.84 12.87
CA ASP A 5 -8.60 8.68 11.83
C ASP A 5 -8.17 7.63 10.80
N ALA A 6 -8.08 6.37 11.25
CA ALA A 6 -7.86 5.26 10.34
C ALA A 6 -8.94 5.27 9.25
N VAL A 7 -8.52 5.16 7.99
CA VAL A 7 -9.46 5.00 6.87
C VAL A 7 -10.17 3.66 7.03
N THR A 8 -11.47 3.71 7.23
CA THR A 8 -12.36 2.55 7.36
C THR A 8 -13.45 2.65 6.31
N GLU A 9 -14.23 1.58 6.11
CA GLU A 9 -15.37 1.62 5.18
C GLU A 9 -16.38 2.74 5.52
N ASN A 10 -16.57 3.04 6.80
CA ASN A 10 -17.49 4.09 7.25
C ASN A 10 -16.97 5.52 6.99
N THR A 11 -15.67 5.71 6.87
CA THR A 11 -15.02 7.02 6.64
C THR A 11 -14.49 7.17 5.23
N LEU A 12 -14.65 6.14 4.38
CA LEU A 12 -13.98 6.02 3.09
C LEU A 12 -14.27 7.20 2.14
N ASP A 13 -15.53 7.58 1.98
CA ASP A 13 -15.90 8.66 1.05
C ASP A 13 -15.29 10.01 1.46
N ASN A 14 -15.28 10.31 2.76
CA ASN A 14 -14.65 11.52 3.29
C ASN A 14 -13.11 11.48 3.12
N ALA A 15 -12.51 10.31 3.34
CA ALA A 15 -11.07 10.12 3.18
C ALA A 15 -10.63 10.25 1.71
N VAL A 16 -11.41 9.71 0.77
CA VAL A 16 -11.19 9.87 -0.67
C VAL A 16 -11.30 11.34 -1.08
N ALA A 17 -12.35 12.03 -0.65
CA ALA A 17 -12.52 13.46 -0.93
C ALA A 17 -11.36 14.29 -0.34
N PHE A 18 -10.94 13.99 0.88
CA PHE A 18 -9.78 14.65 1.50
C PHE A 18 -8.49 14.42 0.69
N ALA A 19 -8.20 13.17 0.31
CA ALA A 19 -6.98 12.84 -0.44
C ALA A 19 -6.93 13.58 -1.78
N LYS A 20 -8.03 13.58 -2.55
CA LYS A 20 -8.13 14.31 -3.83
C LYS A 20 -7.96 15.82 -3.65
N ASN A 21 -8.67 16.41 -2.68
CA ASN A 21 -8.56 17.84 -2.39
C ASN A 21 -7.15 18.25 -1.97
N PHE A 22 -6.48 17.42 -1.18
CA PHE A 22 -5.11 17.67 -0.75
C PHE A 22 -4.13 17.53 -1.91
N ALA A 23 -4.32 16.53 -2.76
CA ALA A 23 -3.56 16.36 -4.00
C ALA A 23 -3.71 17.57 -4.94
N ALA A 24 -4.94 18.05 -5.13
CA ALA A 24 -5.21 19.25 -5.95
C ALA A 24 -4.52 20.52 -5.41
N LYS A 25 -4.53 20.69 -4.09
CA LYS A 25 -3.90 21.87 -3.42
C LYS A 25 -2.37 21.83 -3.50
N THR A 26 -1.77 20.65 -3.46
CA THR A 26 -0.31 20.51 -3.40
C THR A 26 0.32 20.23 -4.76
N GLY A 27 -0.48 19.85 -5.75
CA GLY A 27 0.03 19.36 -7.04
C GLY A 27 0.78 18.04 -6.93
N SER A 28 0.54 17.27 -5.86
CA SER A 28 1.26 16.04 -5.54
C SER A 28 0.33 14.83 -5.56
N ILE A 29 0.89 13.65 -5.81
CA ILE A 29 0.19 12.40 -5.52
C ILE A 29 0.27 12.15 -4.01
N ILE A 30 -0.86 11.84 -3.41
CA ILE A 30 -1.01 11.62 -1.97
C ILE A 30 -1.22 10.14 -1.71
N ALA A 31 -0.42 9.56 -0.84
CA ALA A 31 -0.61 8.20 -0.34
C ALA A 31 -0.91 8.26 1.16
N ILE A 32 -2.03 7.67 1.56
CA ILE A 32 -2.47 7.53 2.96
C ILE A 32 -2.55 6.03 3.23
N THR A 33 -1.75 5.55 4.17
CA THR A 33 -1.71 4.12 4.52
C THR A 33 -2.42 3.86 5.84
N GLY A 34 -3.13 2.73 5.92
CA GLY A 34 -3.91 2.34 7.10
C GLY A 34 -4.51 0.96 6.97
N ALA A 35 -5.72 0.78 7.46
CA ALA A 35 -6.49 -0.45 7.25
C ALA A 35 -6.99 -0.56 5.79
N ILE A 36 -7.29 0.58 5.19
CA ILE A 36 -7.53 0.76 3.76
C ILE A 36 -6.55 1.83 3.31
N ASP A 37 -5.81 1.56 2.25
CA ASP A 37 -4.83 2.49 1.71
C ASP A 37 -5.44 3.32 0.58
N LEU A 38 -5.08 4.59 0.51
CA LEU A 38 -5.50 5.51 -0.54
C LEU A 38 -4.29 6.05 -1.30
N VAL A 39 -4.36 6.08 -2.62
CA VAL A 39 -3.38 6.76 -3.47
C VAL A 39 -4.14 7.63 -4.46
N ALA A 40 -3.98 8.95 -4.35
CA ALA A 40 -4.81 9.91 -5.09
C ALA A 40 -3.99 10.99 -5.80
N ASP A 41 -4.46 11.39 -6.96
CA ASP A 41 -4.23 12.71 -7.54
C ASP A 41 -5.49 13.59 -7.38
N ALA A 42 -5.56 14.71 -8.10
CA ALA A 42 -6.71 15.61 -8.02
C ALA A 42 -8.02 15.00 -8.58
N GLU A 43 -7.92 14.02 -9.47
CA GLU A 43 -9.05 13.47 -10.23
C GLU A 43 -9.42 12.06 -9.81
N ASN A 44 -8.45 11.21 -9.51
CA ASN A 44 -8.65 9.80 -9.23
C ASN A 44 -8.06 9.40 -7.89
N CYS A 45 -8.68 8.42 -7.26
CA CYS A 45 -8.20 7.80 -6.02
C CYS A 45 -8.27 6.28 -6.12
N TYR A 46 -7.11 5.63 -6.03
CA TYR A 46 -7.04 4.18 -5.81
C TYR A 46 -7.35 3.90 -4.35
N VAL A 47 -8.35 3.07 -4.12
CA VAL A 47 -8.73 2.53 -2.81
C VAL A 47 -8.22 1.10 -2.75
N ILE A 48 -7.25 0.81 -1.91
CA ILE A 48 -6.49 -0.45 -1.91
C ILE A 48 -6.78 -1.20 -0.61
N ARG A 49 -7.14 -2.48 -0.73
CA ARG A 49 -7.48 -3.36 0.40
C ARG A 49 -6.52 -4.54 0.57
N ASN A 50 -5.33 -4.44 -0.03
CA ASN A 50 -4.27 -5.39 0.25
C ASN A 50 -3.66 -5.14 1.62
N GLY A 51 -3.11 -6.18 2.21
CA GLY A 51 -2.42 -6.12 3.49
C GLY A 51 -3.14 -6.87 4.59
N ARG A 52 -2.52 -6.85 5.75
CA ARG A 52 -2.99 -7.55 6.94
C ARG A 52 -2.65 -6.74 8.20
N ALA A 53 -3.51 -6.84 9.21
CA ALA A 53 -3.31 -6.15 10.48
C ALA A 53 -1.98 -6.53 11.16
N GLU A 54 -1.51 -7.76 10.95
CA GLU A 54 -0.26 -8.28 11.52
C GLU A 54 0.97 -7.53 11.00
N MET A 55 0.90 -6.90 9.82
CA MET A 55 1.97 -6.04 9.29
C MET A 55 2.27 -4.87 10.22
N GLY A 56 1.29 -4.39 10.97
CA GLY A 56 1.46 -3.32 11.96
C GLY A 56 2.40 -3.68 13.13
N ARG A 57 2.70 -4.97 13.31
CA ARG A 57 3.67 -5.46 14.32
C ARG A 57 5.11 -5.41 13.82
N ILE A 58 5.32 -5.15 12.54
CA ILE A 58 6.64 -5.16 11.90
C ILE A 58 7.14 -3.73 11.77
N THR A 59 8.23 -3.43 12.47
CA THR A 59 8.89 -2.13 12.34
C THR A 59 9.54 -1.98 10.96
N GLY A 60 9.29 -0.85 10.31
CA GLY A 60 9.97 -0.46 9.08
C GLY A 60 9.21 -0.79 7.78
N THR A 61 8.02 -1.39 7.83
CA THR A 61 7.20 -1.65 6.63
C THR A 61 6.87 -0.36 5.87
N GLY A 62 6.55 0.73 6.59
CA GLY A 62 6.32 2.04 5.97
C GLY A 62 7.56 2.61 5.28
N CYS A 63 8.74 2.46 5.90
CA CYS A 63 10.01 2.89 5.28
C CYS A 63 10.33 2.06 4.03
N GLN A 64 10.09 0.75 4.05
CA GLN A 64 10.24 -0.12 2.90
C GLN A 64 9.28 0.28 1.77
N LEU A 65 8.02 0.57 2.10
CA LEU A 65 7.04 1.07 1.13
C LEU A 65 7.49 2.37 0.48
N SER A 66 8.04 3.32 1.24
CA SER A 66 8.56 4.58 0.68
C SER A 66 9.68 4.34 -0.33
N GLY A 67 10.61 3.42 -0.02
CA GLY A 67 11.66 3.01 -0.94
C GLY A 67 11.12 2.32 -2.20
N MET A 68 10.17 1.40 -2.05
CA MET A 68 9.50 0.74 -3.18
C MET A 68 8.76 1.75 -4.05
N MET A 69 8.00 2.66 -3.44
CA MET A 69 7.26 3.69 -4.16
C MET A 69 8.21 4.57 -4.99
N THR A 70 9.34 4.97 -4.43
CA THR A 70 10.37 5.72 -5.16
C THR A 70 10.87 4.95 -6.38
N ALA A 71 11.16 3.65 -6.24
CA ALA A 71 11.62 2.80 -7.34
C ALA A 71 10.52 2.65 -8.42
N PHE A 72 9.28 2.41 -8.03
CA PHE A 72 8.14 2.29 -8.97
C PHE A 72 7.90 3.58 -9.74
N LEU A 73 7.95 4.74 -9.06
CA LEU A 73 7.79 6.06 -9.69
C LEU A 73 8.94 6.36 -10.66
N ALA A 74 10.18 6.06 -10.28
CA ALA A 74 11.34 6.28 -11.14
C ALA A 74 11.29 5.42 -12.41
N ALA A 75 10.80 4.19 -12.30
CA ALA A 75 10.64 3.28 -13.42
C ALA A 75 9.44 3.62 -14.33
N ASN A 76 8.47 4.41 -13.85
CA ASN A 76 7.23 4.73 -14.56
C ASN A 76 6.90 6.23 -14.48
N PRO A 77 7.76 7.12 -15.00
CA PRO A 77 7.60 8.57 -14.85
C PRO A 77 6.34 9.13 -15.52
N GLU A 78 5.82 8.44 -16.54
CA GLU A 78 4.63 8.86 -17.29
C GLU A 78 3.32 8.42 -16.62
N ASN A 79 3.36 7.49 -15.64
CA ASN A 79 2.19 6.89 -15.01
C ASN A 79 2.32 6.86 -13.48
N LYS A 80 2.63 8.00 -12.90
CA LYS A 80 3.01 8.11 -11.48
C LYS A 80 1.91 7.65 -10.52
N LEU A 81 0.64 7.98 -10.78
CA LEU A 81 -0.47 7.59 -9.92
C LEU A 81 -0.61 6.06 -9.86
N ALA A 82 -0.64 5.41 -11.04
CA ALA A 82 -0.73 3.95 -11.12
C ALA A 82 0.52 3.27 -10.54
N ALA A 83 1.72 3.85 -10.74
CA ALA A 83 2.96 3.34 -10.17
C ALA A 83 2.97 3.39 -8.64
N ALA A 84 2.52 4.50 -8.06
CA ALA A 84 2.39 4.63 -6.60
C ALA A 84 1.37 3.63 -6.04
N ALA A 85 0.20 3.49 -6.69
CA ALA A 85 -0.82 2.52 -6.30
C ALA A 85 -0.30 1.07 -6.40
N ALA A 86 0.44 0.75 -7.46
CA ALA A 86 1.05 -0.57 -7.63
C ALA A 86 2.06 -0.89 -6.52
N ALA A 87 2.87 0.07 -6.08
CA ALA A 87 3.80 -0.11 -4.97
C ALA A 87 3.06 -0.42 -3.64
N VAL A 88 1.95 0.28 -3.37
CA VAL A 88 1.11 0.02 -2.19
C VAL A 88 0.47 -1.37 -2.27
N CYS A 89 -0.11 -1.74 -3.41
CA CYS A 89 -0.65 -3.09 -3.63
C CYS A 89 0.43 -4.16 -3.43
N ALA A 90 1.62 -3.95 -4.00
CA ALA A 90 2.73 -4.91 -3.90
C ALA A 90 3.17 -5.13 -2.46
N MET A 91 3.28 -4.06 -1.66
CA MET A 91 3.64 -4.17 -0.24
C MET A 91 2.57 -4.91 0.56
N GLY A 92 1.29 -4.56 0.38
CA GLY A 92 0.19 -5.23 1.05
C GLY A 92 0.09 -6.71 0.67
N LEU A 93 0.20 -7.01 -0.62
CA LEU A 93 0.19 -8.39 -1.13
C LEU A 93 1.38 -9.20 -0.60
N ALA A 94 2.57 -8.59 -0.51
CA ALA A 94 3.74 -9.23 0.10
C ALA A 94 3.49 -9.60 1.57
N GLY A 95 2.77 -8.74 2.30
CA GLY A 95 2.31 -9.02 3.65
C GLY A 95 1.37 -10.22 3.71
N GLU A 96 0.41 -10.32 2.79
CA GLU A 96 -0.52 -11.46 2.69
C GLU A 96 0.22 -12.76 2.36
N ILE A 97 1.12 -12.73 1.36
CA ILE A 97 1.93 -13.88 0.96
C ILE A 97 2.87 -14.31 2.10
N GLY A 98 3.55 -13.34 2.73
CA GLY A 98 4.45 -13.62 3.84
C GLY A 98 3.72 -14.30 5.00
N TRP A 99 2.53 -13.81 5.34
CA TRP A 99 1.71 -14.38 6.40
C TRP A 99 1.25 -15.81 6.08
N SER A 100 0.83 -16.07 4.84
CA SER A 100 0.39 -17.41 4.42
C SER A 100 1.47 -18.50 4.55
N ARG A 101 2.74 -18.09 4.67
CA ARG A 101 3.90 -18.97 4.84
C ARG A 101 4.37 -19.08 6.28
N MET A 102 3.67 -18.42 7.24
CA MET A 102 4.01 -18.52 8.66
C MET A 102 3.64 -19.89 9.22
N ALA A 103 4.47 -20.39 10.12
CA ALA A 103 4.29 -21.65 10.82
C ALA A 103 4.10 -21.41 12.33
N GLU A 104 3.68 -22.45 13.04
CA GLU A 104 3.59 -22.41 14.51
C GLU A 104 4.97 -22.09 15.12
N GLY A 105 5.00 -21.12 16.03
CA GLY A 105 6.24 -20.65 16.66
C GLY A 105 6.99 -19.54 15.89
N ASP A 106 6.60 -19.22 14.64
CA ASP A 106 7.17 -18.09 13.91
C ASP A 106 6.73 -16.76 14.55
N GLY A 107 7.69 -15.84 14.66
CA GLY A 107 7.48 -14.50 15.22
C GLY A 107 7.65 -13.39 14.20
N ASN A 108 7.67 -12.15 14.71
CA ASN A 108 7.77 -10.94 13.88
C ASN A 108 9.02 -10.91 12.99
N SER A 109 10.15 -11.45 13.45
CA SER A 109 11.39 -11.50 12.66
C SER A 109 11.21 -12.39 11.42
N THR A 110 10.66 -13.58 11.59
CA THR A 110 10.34 -14.48 10.47
C THR A 110 9.34 -13.84 9.52
N TYR A 111 8.27 -13.22 10.04
CA TYR A 111 7.28 -12.54 9.21
C TYR A 111 7.91 -11.42 8.37
N ARG A 112 8.74 -10.57 8.99
CA ARG A 112 9.46 -9.53 8.26
C ARG A 112 10.28 -10.10 7.11
N ASN A 113 11.04 -11.18 7.35
CA ASN A 113 11.85 -11.81 6.32
C ASN A 113 10.97 -12.39 5.20
N ARG A 114 9.84 -13.00 5.54
CA ARG A 114 8.90 -13.54 4.54
C ARG A 114 8.24 -12.44 3.69
N ILE A 115 8.02 -11.25 4.24
CA ILE A 115 7.57 -10.08 3.46
C ILE A 115 8.65 -9.68 2.45
N ILE A 116 9.90 -9.59 2.89
CA ILE A 116 11.04 -9.23 2.01
C ILE A 116 11.21 -10.27 0.89
N ASP A 117 11.15 -11.54 1.23
CA ASP A 117 11.21 -12.63 0.25
C ASP A 117 10.04 -12.60 -0.73
N ALA A 118 8.84 -12.24 -0.26
CA ALA A 118 7.67 -12.09 -1.12
C ALA A 118 7.83 -10.93 -2.10
N ILE A 119 8.40 -9.80 -1.67
CA ILE A 119 8.71 -8.66 -2.55
C ILE A 119 9.74 -9.08 -3.60
N PHE A 120 10.82 -9.76 -3.20
CA PHE A 120 11.87 -10.22 -4.12
C PHE A 120 11.31 -11.15 -5.21
N ASN A 121 10.38 -12.03 -4.87
CA ASN A 121 9.81 -13.02 -5.79
C ASN A 121 8.54 -12.53 -6.52
N MET A 122 8.11 -11.28 -6.30
CA MET A 122 6.89 -10.77 -6.90
C MET A 122 7.14 -10.37 -8.36
N ASP A 123 6.38 -10.97 -9.26
CA ASP A 123 6.30 -10.58 -10.65
C ASP A 123 4.98 -9.87 -10.98
N GLY A 124 4.86 -9.37 -12.22
CA GLY A 124 3.67 -8.66 -12.66
C GLY A 124 2.41 -9.53 -12.66
N GLU A 125 2.52 -10.81 -12.92
CA GLU A 125 1.38 -11.74 -12.90
C GLU A 125 0.88 -11.99 -11.47
N THR A 126 1.78 -12.14 -10.52
CA THR A 126 1.44 -12.27 -9.10
C THR A 126 0.74 -11.02 -8.60
N LEU A 127 1.30 -9.84 -8.93
CA LEU A 127 0.69 -8.56 -8.54
C LEU A 127 -0.69 -8.40 -9.17
N LYS A 128 -0.84 -8.66 -10.48
CA LYS A 128 -2.10 -8.53 -11.21
C LYS A 128 -3.21 -9.43 -10.63
N ARG A 129 -2.86 -10.65 -10.23
CA ARG A 129 -3.82 -11.60 -9.63
C ARG A 129 -4.17 -11.27 -8.19
N GLY A 130 -3.25 -10.68 -7.45
CA GLY A 130 -3.40 -10.44 -6.00
C GLY A 130 -3.83 -9.03 -5.65
N ALA A 131 -3.75 -8.07 -6.54
CA ALA A 131 -4.13 -6.68 -6.27
C ALA A 131 -5.64 -6.55 -6.01
N LYS A 132 -5.98 -5.88 -4.92
CA LYS A 132 -7.35 -5.63 -4.46
C LYS A 132 -7.58 -4.12 -4.38
N TYR A 133 -8.06 -3.55 -5.47
CA TYR A 133 -8.31 -2.12 -5.54
C TYR A 133 -9.55 -1.76 -6.34
N GLU A 134 -10.05 -0.57 -6.11
CA GLU A 134 -11.01 0.13 -6.96
C GLU A 134 -10.52 1.56 -7.21
N VAL A 135 -11.02 2.21 -8.25
CA VAL A 135 -10.72 3.61 -8.56
C VAL A 135 -11.98 4.44 -8.39
N ARG A 136 -11.88 5.53 -7.65
CA ARG A 136 -12.96 6.48 -7.37
C ARG A 136 -12.62 7.89 -7.83
#